data_d8bc846e1c3728124f6c56f4b7da33be
#
_entry.id   d8bc846e1c3728124f6c56f4b7da33be
#
_cell.length_a   1.000
_cell.length_b   1.000
_cell.length_c   1.000
_cell.angle_alpha   90.00
_cell.angle_beta   90.00
_cell.angle_gamma   90.00
#
_symmetry.space_group_name_H-M   'P 1'
#
loop_
_entity.id
_entity.type
_entity.pdbx_description
1 polymer ?
#
loop_
_entity_poly.entity_id
_entity_poly.type
_entity_poly.pdbx_seq_one_letter_code
_entity_poly.pdbx_strand_id
1 'polypeptide(L)'
;MSGILDGVKIIDLSRVLAGPYATQMLSDLGAEVMKIEAPWGDDTRKWGPPFTTGFDGKQVAAYFLSCNRGKKIINFNLKNQAEEVREMILDADVLVENFRPGTLERLLGELPKDVIICSISAYGSTCLLYTSPSPRDS
;
A
#
# COMPACT_ATOMS: atom_id res chain seq x y z
N MET A 1 -7.53 -21.47 -8.06
CA MET A 1 -8.25 -20.98 -9.25
C MET A 1 -7.34 -20.03 -10.01
N SER A 2 -7.17 -20.21 -11.29
CA SER A 2 -6.39 -19.28 -12.08
C SER A 2 -7.22 -18.04 -12.42
N GLY A 3 -6.62 -16.86 -12.26
CA GLY A 3 -7.21 -15.58 -12.61
C GLY A 3 -6.48 -14.94 -13.78
N ILE A 4 -7.07 -13.87 -14.32
CA ILE A 4 -6.49 -13.15 -15.47
C ILE A 4 -5.13 -12.54 -15.14
N LEU A 5 -4.86 -12.25 -13.85
CA LEU A 5 -3.61 -11.66 -13.38
C LEU A 5 -2.71 -12.66 -12.65
N ASP A 6 -2.92 -13.96 -12.83
CA ASP A 6 -2.04 -14.97 -12.24
C ASP A 6 -0.59 -14.73 -12.65
N GLY A 7 0.31 -14.78 -11.68
CA GLY A 7 1.74 -14.53 -11.87
C GLY A 7 2.16 -13.07 -11.77
N VAL A 8 1.23 -12.12 -11.72
CA VAL A 8 1.55 -10.71 -11.51
C VAL A 8 1.81 -10.46 -10.02
N LYS A 9 2.96 -9.88 -9.70
CA LYS A 9 3.36 -9.55 -8.33
C LYS A 9 3.27 -8.05 -8.10
N ILE A 10 2.52 -7.65 -7.07
CA ILE A 10 2.26 -6.26 -6.72
C ILE A 10 2.75 -5.99 -5.30
N ILE A 11 3.57 -4.97 -5.15
CA ILE A 11 3.92 -4.39 -3.84
C ILE A 11 3.00 -3.20 -3.61
N ASP A 12 2.24 -3.26 -2.53
CA ASP A 12 1.25 -2.23 -2.17
C ASP A 12 1.74 -1.47 -0.94
N LEU A 13 2.21 -0.25 -1.17
CA LEU A 13 2.60 0.69 -0.11
C LEU A 13 1.48 1.67 0.22
N SER A 14 0.33 1.56 -0.45
CA SER A 14 -0.77 2.50 -0.29
C SER A 14 -1.53 2.29 1.02
N ARG A 15 -2.18 3.35 1.47
CA ARG A 15 -2.93 3.39 2.72
C ARG A 15 -4.32 3.93 2.48
N VAL A 16 -5.19 3.68 3.41
CA VAL A 16 -6.57 4.17 3.50
C VAL A 16 -7.49 3.47 2.52
N LEU A 17 -7.88 4.08 1.42
CA LEU A 17 -8.96 3.55 0.58
C LEU A 17 -8.57 3.38 -0.89
N ALA A 18 -8.18 4.44 -1.57
CA ALA A 18 -8.08 4.43 -3.04
C ALA A 18 -7.08 3.38 -3.55
N GLY A 19 -5.87 3.38 -3.00
CA GLY A 19 -4.85 2.39 -3.33
C GLY A 19 -5.22 0.98 -2.86
N PRO A 20 -5.55 0.81 -1.57
CA PRO A 20 -5.92 -0.51 -1.05
C PRO A 20 -7.11 -1.13 -1.76
N TYR A 21 -8.14 -0.37 -2.09
CA TYR A 21 -9.29 -0.87 -2.82
C TYR A 21 -8.92 -1.33 -4.24
N ALA A 22 -8.10 -0.53 -4.93
CA ALA A 22 -7.61 -0.89 -6.26
C ALA A 22 -6.78 -2.19 -6.24
N THR A 23 -5.84 -2.31 -5.29
CA THR A 23 -5.00 -3.51 -5.18
C THR A 23 -5.80 -4.73 -4.73
N GLN A 24 -6.86 -4.54 -3.93
CA GLN A 24 -7.78 -5.62 -3.61
C GLN A 24 -8.48 -6.17 -4.87
N MET A 25 -8.94 -5.28 -5.75
CA MET A 25 -9.54 -5.70 -7.02
C MET A 25 -8.54 -6.51 -7.86
N LEU A 26 -7.27 -6.09 -7.91
CA LEU A 26 -6.23 -6.82 -8.62
C LEU A 26 -5.95 -8.18 -7.97
N SER A 27 -5.98 -8.26 -6.65
CA SER A 27 -5.88 -9.53 -5.92
C SER A 27 -7.03 -10.47 -6.27
N ASP A 28 -8.26 -9.95 -6.34
CA ASP A 28 -9.44 -10.73 -6.73
C ASP A 28 -9.31 -11.29 -8.16
N LEU A 29 -8.54 -10.62 -9.03
CA LEU A 29 -8.27 -11.06 -10.40
C LEU A 29 -7.08 -12.02 -10.50
N GLY A 30 -6.46 -12.39 -9.40
CA GLY A 30 -5.40 -13.38 -9.35
C GLY A 30 -4.00 -12.83 -9.09
N ALA A 31 -3.81 -11.53 -9.00
CA ALA A 31 -2.50 -10.96 -8.68
C ALA A 31 -2.07 -11.32 -7.25
N GLU A 32 -0.78 -11.53 -7.07
CA GLU A 32 -0.18 -11.69 -5.75
C GLU A 32 0.13 -10.30 -5.19
N VAL A 33 -0.68 -9.85 -4.22
CA VAL A 33 -0.52 -8.54 -3.61
C VAL A 33 0.12 -8.68 -2.23
N MET A 34 1.27 -8.04 -2.06
CA MET A 34 1.94 -7.92 -0.77
C MET A 34 1.81 -6.49 -0.29
N LYS A 35 1.02 -6.29 0.78
CA LYS A 35 0.85 -4.99 1.41
C LYS A 35 1.92 -4.80 2.48
N ILE A 36 2.66 -3.73 2.36
CA ILE A 36 3.67 -3.34 3.35
C ILE A 36 3.08 -2.23 4.21
N GLU A 37 2.89 -2.54 5.47
CA GLU A 37 2.43 -1.58 6.47
C GLU A 37 3.59 -1.14 7.36
N ALA A 38 3.49 0.09 7.88
CA ALA A 38 4.36 0.51 8.97
C ALA A 38 4.16 -0.40 10.20
N PRO A 39 5.11 -0.42 11.16
CA PRO A 39 4.96 -1.27 12.36
C PRO A 39 3.68 -1.03 13.16
N TRP A 40 3.14 0.18 13.10
CA TRP A 40 1.88 0.54 13.77
C TRP A 40 0.63 0.24 12.91
N GLY A 41 0.80 -0.26 11.70
CA GLY A 41 -0.28 -0.64 10.80
C GLY A 41 -0.89 0.52 10.02
N ASP A 42 -1.80 0.17 9.12
CA ASP A 42 -2.63 1.15 8.40
C ASP A 42 -3.62 1.80 9.38
N ASP A 43 -3.78 3.11 9.30
CA ASP A 43 -4.67 3.86 10.21
C ASP A 43 -6.10 3.35 10.17
N THR A 44 -6.56 2.84 9.02
CA THR A 44 -7.92 2.31 8.86
C THR A 44 -8.22 1.11 9.74
N ARG A 45 -7.21 0.44 10.27
CA ARG A 45 -7.41 -0.65 11.26
C ARG A 45 -8.13 -0.17 12.52
N LYS A 46 -8.03 1.12 12.83
CA LYS A 46 -8.61 1.76 14.02
C LYS A 46 -9.89 2.54 13.71
N TRP A 47 -10.29 2.62 12.46
CA TRP A 47 -11.42 3.44 12.03
C TRP A 47 -12.76 2.69 12.15
N GLY A 48 -13.12 2.35 13.35
CA GLY A 48 -14.41 1.75 13.69
C GLY A 48 -15.30 2.73 14.46
N PRO A 49 -16.51 2.32 14.87
CA PRO A 49 -17.13 1.02 14.61
C PRO A 49 -17.54 0.83 13.14
N PRO A 50 -17.81 -0.43 12.70
CA PRO A 50 -17.71 -1.64 13.50
C PRO A 50 -16.28 -2.19 13.56
N PHE A 51 -16.02 -2.96 14.63
CA PHE A 51 -14.80 -3.73 14.80
C PHE A 51 -15.10 -5.22 14.85
N THR A 52 -14.15 -6.03 14.45
CA THR A 52 -14.18 -7.47 14.65
C THR A 52 -12.85 -7.96 15.21
N THR A 53 -12.81 -9.19 15.69
CA THR A 53 -11.59 -9.79 16.18
C THR A 53 -10.89 -10.55 15.05
N GLY A 54 -9.64 -10.20 14.78
CA GLY A 54 -8.81 -10.90 13.80
C GLY A 54 -8.32 -12.26 14.31
N PHE A 55 -7.68 -13.03 13.45
CA PHE A 55 -7.12 -14.33 13.80
C PHE A 55 -6.04 -14.24 14.88
N ASP A 56 -5.40 -13.10 15.01
CA ASP A 56 -4.38 -12.82 16.04
C ASP A 56 -4.98 -12.39 17.38
N GLY A 57 -6.31 -12.40 17.51
CA GLY A 57 -7.02 -11.99 18.70
C GLY A 57 -7.15 -10.48 18.89
N LYS A 58 -6.59 -9.67 17.98
CA LYS A 58 -6.67 -8.21 18.05
C LYS A 58 -7.89 -7.69 17.33
N GLN A 59 -8.39 -6.56 17.78
CA GLN A 59 -9.49 -5.88 17.09
C GLN A 59 -9.02 -5.19 15.83
N VAL A 60 -9.82 -5.29 14.78
CA VAL A 60 -9.58 -4.63 13.50
C VAL A 60 -10.89 -4.03 13.00
N ALA A 61 -10.83 -2.81 12.47
CA ALA A 61 -12.00 -2.15 11.92
C ALA A 61 -12.46 -2.82 10.63
N ALA A 62 -13.76 -2.90 10.43
CA ALA A 62 -14.35 -3.41 9.20
C ALA A 62 -13.89 -2.59 7.97
N TYR A 63 -13.61 -1.32 8.15
CA TYR A 63 -13.05 -0.47 7.10
C TYR A 63 -11.78 -1.07 6.50
N PHE A 64 -10.82 -1.45 7.35
CA PHE A 64 -9.59 -2.08 6.87
C PHE A 64 -9.88 -3.37 6.09
N LEU A 65 -10.76 -4.20 6.62
CA LEU A 65 -11.10 -5.48 6.00
C LEU A 65 -11.78 -5.32 4.65
N SER A 66 -12.53 -4.23 4.45
CA SER A 66 -13.29 -3.99 3.23
C SER A 66 -12.42 -3.75 2.00
N CYS A 67 -11.15 -3.39 2.18
CA CYS A 67 -10.25 -3.05 1.06
C CYS A 67 -8.91 -3.80 1.07
N ASN A 68 -8.79 -4.85 1.88
CA ASN A 68 -7.52 -5.58 1.98
C ASN A 68 -7.66 -7.11 1.87
N ARG A 69 -8.75 -7.58 1.28
CA ARG A 69 -8.99 -9.01 1.06
C ARG A 69 -7.92 -9.61 0.14
N GLY A 70 -7.43 -10.78 0.51
CA GLY A 70 -6.52 -11.56 -0.33
C GLY A 70 -5.07 -11.10 -0.33
N LYS A 71 -4.73 -10.07 0.42
CA LYS A 71 -3.36 -9.56 0.49
C LYS A 71 -2.54 -10.28 1.55
N LYS A 72 -1.26 -10.48 1.25
CA LYS A 72 -0.25 -10.81 2.25
C LYS A 72 0.23 -9.50 2.88
N ILE A 73 0.35 -9.47 4.21
CA ILE A 73 0.72 -8.25 4.93
C ILE A 73 2.05 -8.47 5.63
N ILE A 74 2.97 -7.54 5.42
CA ILE A 74 4.26 -7.49 6.09
C ILE A 74 4.43 -6.10 6.71
N ASN A 75 4.99 -6.07 7.92
CA ASN A 75 5.27 -4.82 8.61
C ASN A 75 6.75 -4.46 8.45
N PHE A 76 7.03 -3.35 7.80
CA PHE A 76 8.37 -2.77 7.68
C PHE A 76 8.35 -1.28 8.01
N ASN A 77 9.37 -0.84 8.72
CA ASN A 77 9.61 0.59 8.90
C ASN A 77 10.48 1.10 7.74
N LEU A 78 9.87 1.81 6.81
CA LEU A 78 10.56 2.31 5.61
C LEU A 78 11.73 3.25 5.93
N LYS A 79 11.77 3.85 7.13
CA LYS A 79 12.87 4.74 7.50
C LYS A 79 14.18 4.00 7.75
N ASN A 80 14.12 2.76 8.20
CA ASN A 80 15.31 1.97 8.53
C ASN A 80 15.35 0.58 7.87
N GLN A 81 14.30 0.19 7.17
CA GLN A 81 14.19 -1.09 6.46
C GLN A 81 13.91 -0.88 4.96
N ALA A 82 14.35 0.25 4.41
CA ALA A 82 14.12 0.57 3.00
C ALA A 82 14.79 -0.44 2.06
N GLU A 83 15.94 -0.98 2.44
CA GLU A 83 16.66 -1.92 1.59
C GLU A 83 15.90 -3.23 1.39
N GLU A 84 15.31 -3.77 2.46
CA GLU A 84 14.49 -4.98 2.39
C GLU A 84 13.28 -4.77 1.46
N VAL A 85 12.67 -3.59 1.52
CA VAL A 85 11.55 -3.25 0.64
C VAL A 85 12.02 -3.08 -0.80
N ARG A 86 13.18 -2.47 -1.02
CA ARG A 86 13.77 -2.35 -2.36
C ARG A 86 14.02 -3.71 -3.00
N GLU A 87 14.55 -4.67 -2.24
CA GLU A 87 14.75 -6.05 -2.72
C GLU A 87 13.43 -6.70 -3.13
N MET A 88 12.36 -6.49 -2.37
CA MET A 88 11.05 -6.99 -2.73
C MET A 88 10.53 -6.36 -4.02
N ILE A 89 10.78 -5.06 -4.22
CA ILE A 89 10.36 -4.36 -5.44
C ILE A 89 11.12 -4.87 -6.67
N LEU A 90 12.37 -5.30 -6.53
CA LEU A 90 13.12 -5.90 -7.64
C LEU A 90 12.44 -7.14 -8.23
N ASP A 91 11.72 -7.89 -7.42
CA ASP A 91 11.00 -9.10 -7.83
C ASP A 91 9.53 -8.82 -8.19
N ALA A 92 9.10 -7.57 -8.15
CA ALA A 92 7.72 -7.19 -8.39
C ALA A 92 7.51 -6.65 -9.81
N ASP A 93 6.29 -6.79 -10.30
CA ASP A 93 5.87 -6.21 -11.57
C ASP A 93 5.30 -4.81 -11.40
N VAL A 94 4.63 -4.55 -10.27
CA VAL A 94 3.91 -3.31 -10.01
C VAL A 94 4.16 -2.85 -8.59
N LEU A 95 4.34 -1.55 -8.41
CA LEU A 95 4.40 -0.87 -7.12
C LEU A 95 3.27 0.15 -7.06
N VAL A 96 2.45 0.08 -6.03
CA VAL A 96 1.35 1.03 -5.80
C VAL A 96 1.63 1.83 -4.54
N GLU A 97 1.53 3.15 -4.62
CA GLU A 97 1.76 4.04 -3.49
C GLU A 97 0.84 5.26 -3.56
N ASN A 98 0.56 5.84 -2.42
CA ASN A 98 -0.22 7.08 -2.33
C ASN A 98 0.37 8.04 -1.29
N PHE A 99 1.70 8.02 -1.16
CA PHE A 99 2.41 8.99 -0.34
C PHE A 99 2.32 10.39 -0.96
N ARG A 100 2.71 11.39 -0.19
CA ARG A 100 2.92 12.73 -0.74
C ARG A 100 3.96 12.69 -1.85
N PRO A 101 3.80 13.49 -2.90
CA PRO A 101 4.81 13.60 -3.96
C PRO A 101 6.23 13.79 -3.38
N GLY A 102 7.18 13.03 -3.90
CA GLY A 102 8.57 13.06 -3.44
C GLY A 102 8.90 12.14 -2.26
N THR A 103 7.90 11.62 -1.55
CA THR A 103 8.13 10.76 -0.38
C THR A 103 8.71 9.41 -0.78
N LEU A 104 8.20 8.81 -1.86
CA LEU A 104 8.67 7.51 -2.33
C LEU A 104 10.16 7.56 -2.67
N GLU A 105 10.57 8.56 -3.43
CA GLU A 105 11.96 8.75 -3.84
C GLU A 105 12.86 9.04 -2.63
N ARG A 106 12.36 9.82 -1.68
CA ARG A 106 13.10 10.13 -0.44
C ARG A 106 13.33 8.89 0.41
N LEU A 107 12.34 7.99 0.48
CA LEU A 107 12.44 6.79 1.32
C LEU A 107 13.17 5.64 0.65
N LEU A 108 12.94 5.43 -0.63
CA LEU A 108 13.44 4.26 -1.36
C LEU A 108 14.53 4.59 -2.38
N GLY A 109 14.76 5.85 -2.67
CA GLY A 109 15.74 6.27 -3.67
C GLY A 109 15.30 5.89 -5.09
N GLU A 110 16.28 5.65 -5.95
CA GLU A 110 16.00 5.25 -7.34
C GLU A 110 15.44 3.84 -7.39
N LEU A 111 14.33 3.68 -8.11
CA LEU A 111 13.63 2.41 -8.24
C LEU A 111 13.98 1.71 -9.57
N PRO A 112 13.79 0.38 -9.66
CA PRO A 112 14.02 -0.35 -10.90
C PRO A 112 13.21 0.23 -12.06
N LYS A 113 13.80 0.29 -13.25
CA LYS A 113 13.13 0.83 -14.44
C LYS A 113 12.05 -0.08 -14.99
N ASP A 114 12.12 -1.36 -14.67
CA ASP A 114 11.18 -2.38 -15.18
C ASP A 114 9.91 -2.49 -14.36
N VAL A 115 9.86 -1.90 -13.17
CA VAL A 115 8.64 -1.93 -12.35
C VAL A 115 7.67 -0.83 -12.79
N ILE A 116 6.40 -1.19 -12.88
CA ILE A 116 5.33 -0.22 -13.15
C ILE A 116 4.98 0.46 -11.83
N ILE A 117 5.16 1.78 -11.76
CA ILE A 117 4.84 2.55 -10.56
C ILE A 117 3.49 3.24 -10.74
N CYS A 118 2.53 2.89 -9.89
CA CYS A 118 1.23 3.53 -9.84
C CYS A 118 1.18 4.45 -8.62
N SER A 119 1.28 5.74 -8.87
CA SER A 119 1.22 6.78 -7.83
C SER A 119 -0.17 7.40 -7.81
N ILE A 120 -0.87 7.25 -6.70
CA ILE A 120 -2.23 7.74 -6.54
C ILE A 120 -2.17 9.05 -5.76
N SER A 121 -2.70 10.10 -6.35
CA SER A 121 -2.73 11.43 -5.74
C SER A 121 -4.06 12.12 -6.06
N ALA A 122 -4.44 13.10 -5.25
CA ALA A 122 -5.67 13.83 -5.48
C ALA A 122 -5.58 14.79 -6.68
N TYR A 123 -4.41 15.41 -6.89
CA TYR A 123 -4.26 16.50 -7.85
C TYR A 123 -3.01 16.36 -8.76
N GLY A 124 -2.34 15.22 -8.71
CA GLY A 124 -1.09 15.01 -9.45
C GLY A 124 0.13 15.57 -8.72
N SER A 125 1.31 15.20 -9.19
CA SER A 125 2.59 15.54 -8.54
C SER A 125 2.99 17.01 -8.68
N THR A 126 2.41 17.73 -9.61
CA THR A 126 2.76 19.13 -9.90
C THR A 126 1.80 20.15 -9.30
N CYS A 127 0.75 19.69 -8.59
CA CYS A 127 -0.26 20.59 -8.04
C CYS A 127 0.27 21.37 -6.82
N LEU A 128 0.06 22.70 -6.80
CA LEU A 128 0.50 23.58 -5.71
C LEU A 128 -0.19 23.27 -4.37
N LEU A 129 -1.35 22.62 -4.38
CA LEU A 129 -2.05 22.22 -3.15
C LEU A 129 -1.23 21.28 -2.28
N TYR A 130 -0.29 20.55 -2.86
CA TYR A 130 0.62 19.69 -2.10
C TYR A 130 1.72 20.43 -1.36
N THR A 131 1.88 21.74 -1.59
CA THR A 131 2.84 22.55 -0.85
C THR A 131 2.32 22.96 0.53
N SER A 132 1.00 22.90 0.75
CA SER A 132 0.37 23.21 2.03
C SER A 132 0.15 21.94 2.83
N PRO A 133 0.58 21.88 4.12
CA PRO A 133 0.35 20.71 4.94
C PRO A 133 -1.15 20.48 5.17
N SER A 134 -1.58 19.23 5.03
CA SER A 134 -2.92 18.79 5.41
C SER A 134 -2.82 17.91 6.67
N PRO A 135 -3.75 18.02 7.62
CA PRO A 135 -3.75 17.15 8.80
C PRO A 135 -3.78 15.66 8.46
N ARG A 136 -4.33 15.28 7.30
CA ARG A 136 -4.39 13.89 6.84
C ARG A 136 -3.06 13.35 6.33
N ASP A 137 -2.15 14.25 5.97
CA ASP A 137 -0.88 13.90 5.33
C ASP A 137 0.30 13.94 6.30
N SER A 138 0.04 14.32 7.54
CA SER A 138 1.06 14.40 8.58
C SER A 138 1.40 13.07 9.22
#